data_568267ce4e48955a11d6aba4bebbf4ab
#
_entry.id   568267ce4e48955a11d6aba4bebbf4ab
#
_cell.length_a   1.000
_cell.length_b   1.000
_cell.length_c   1.000
_cell.angle_alpha   90.00
_cell.angle_beta   90.00
_cell.angle_gamma   90.00
#
_symmetry.space_group_name_H-M   'P 1'
#
loop_
_entity.id
_entity.type
_entity.pdbx_description
1 polymer ?
#
loop_
_entity_poly.entity_id
_entity_poly.type
_entity_poly.pdbx_seq_one_letter_code
_entity_poly.pdbx_strand_id
1 'polypeptide(L)'
;MKKVLISLCFVVALFACSSQGKRTLTGKTEYQQTLNASYKDATKSPLKKKDLKEFKGLDFFPINSSFIVTAQLKKTANAPTFEMATTTDRKPLYKEFGILNFNLKGKKCQLTIYQSQDNLTDEKFKDYLFIPFTDNTSGNESYGGGRYMDVMITDENTDGTIVLNFNNTYNPYCAYNEKYSCPLTPRKNHLDVEVKAGIMVFAKHSF
;
A
#
# COMPACT_ATOMS: atom_id res chain seq x y z
N MET A 1 43.73 56.20 29.92
CA MET A 1 43.52 55.54 28.62
C MET A 1 42.87 54.22 28.87
N LYS A 2 41.55 54.14 28.69
CA LYS A 2 40.74 52.91 28.92
C LYS A 2 40.54 52.25 27.58
N LYS A 3 41.09 51.03 27.37
CA LYS A 3 40.85 50.21 26.17
C LYS A 3 39.52 49.49 26.32
N VAL A 4 38.56 49.79 25.46
CA VAL A 4 37.28 49.07 25.36
C VAL A 4 37.50 47.90 24.39
N LEU A 5 37.42 46.66 24.90
CA LEU A 5 37.40 45.47 24.10
C LEU A 5 35.92 45.24 23.62
N ILE A 6 35.68 45.39 22.34
CA ILE A 6 34.40 45.02 21.71
C ILE A 6 34.50 43.53 21.35
N SER A 7 33.78 42.70 22.11
CA SER A 7 33.58 41.27 21.83
C SER A 7 32.55 41.12 20.74
N LEU A 8 32.98 40.70 19.55
CA LEU A 8 32.11 40.42 18.39
C LEU A 8 31.58 38.96 18.50
N CYS A 9 30.38 38.80 19.07
CA CYS A 9 29.69 37.51 19.08
C CYS A 9 29.21 37.15 17.65
N PHE A 10 29.93 36.20 17.01
CA PHE A 10 29.55 35.61 15.76
C PHE A 10 28.42 34.60 16.03
N VAL A 11 27.18 35.00 15.78
CA VAL A 11 26.03 34.06 15.78
C VAL A 11 26.07 33.25 14.51
N VAL A 12 26.59 32.03 14.58
CA VAL A 12 26.50 31.05 13.48
C VAL A 12 25.07 30.50 13.47
N ALA A 13 24.23 31.06 12.62
CA ALA A 13 22.94 30.49 12.31
C ALA A 13 23.14 29.16 11.54
N LEU A 14 23.02 28.05 12.25
CA LEU A 14 22.95 26.71 11.62
C LEU A 14 21.62 26.62 10.86
N PHE A 15 21.64 26.94 9.56
CA PHE A 15 20.59 26.52 8.66
C PHE A 15 20.63 25.00 8.57
N ALA A 16 19.81 24.32 9.38
CA ALA A 16 19.47 22.92 9.16
C ALA A 16 18.69 22.84 7.85
N CYS A 17 19.40 22.68 6.74
CA CYS A 17 18.81 22.30 5.47
C CYS A 17 18.23 20.88 5.66
N SER A 18 16.94 20.76 5.98
CA SER A 18 16.22 19.52 5.90
C SER A 18 16.21 19.15 4.41
N SER A 19 17.13 18.30 4.01
CA SER A 19 17.09 17.67 2.70
C SER A 19 15.85 16.76 2.69
N GLN A 20 14.69 17.31 2.33
CA GLN A 20 13.58 16.51 1.83
C GLN A 20 14.11 15.76 0.61
N GLY A 21 14.47 14.49 0.82
CA GLY A 21 15.00 13.64 -0.23
C GLY A 21 14.06 13.70 -1.43
N LYS A 22 14.61 14.07 -2.58
CA LYS A 22 13.89 14.19 -3.85
C LYS A 22 13.15 12.88 -4.10
N ARG A 23 11.82 12.89 -3.91
CA ARG A 23 10.97 11.71 -4.09
C ARG A 23 11.19 11.16 -5.49
N THR A 24 11.53 9.88 -5.60
CA THR A 24 11.68 9.23 -6.90
C THR A 24 10.28 8.95 -7.44
N LEU A 25 9.77 9.82 -8.28
CA LEU A 25 8.40 9.75 -8.85
C LEU A 25 8.20 8.63 -9.87
N THR A 26 9.27 7.95 -10.28
CA THR A 26 9.21 6.81 -11.19
C THR A 26 9.50 5.53 -10.42
N GLY A 27 8.59 4.55 -10.51
CA GLY A 27 8.80 3.24 -9.91
C GLY A 27 10.08 2.59 -10.42
N LYS A 28 10.77 1.85 -9.54
CA LYS A 28 12.05 1.18 -9.85
C LYS A 28 11.88 -0.26 -10.31
N THR A 29 10.80 -0.92 -9.86
CA THR A 29 10.48 -2.30 -10.25
C THR A 29 9.54 -2.30 -11.46
N GLU A 30 9.51 -3.41 -12.20
CA GLU A 30 8.58 -3.61 -13.29
C GLU A 30 7.12 -3.41 -12.85
N TYR A 31 6.76 -3.92 -11.66
CA TYR A 31 5.45 -3.72 -11.06
C TYR A 31 5.11 -2.23 -10.90
N GLN A 32 6.02 -1.45 -10.30
CA GLN A 32 5.82 -0.02 -10.07
C GLN A 32 5.76 0.78 -11.38
N GLN A 33 6.57 0.40 -12.37
CA GLN A 33 6.55 1.00 -13.70
C GLN A 33 5.25 0.73 -14.43
N THR A 34 4.76 -0.52 -14.39
CA THR A 34 3.47 -0.94 -14.98
C THR A 34 2.31 -0.22 -14.31
N LEU A 35 2.33 -0.09 -12.98
CA LEU A 35 1.31 0.64 -12.25
C LEU A 35 1.30 2.13 -12.66
N ASN A 36 2.45 2.78 -12.72
CA ASN A 36 2.58 4.17 -13.18
C ASN A 36 2.09 4.35 -14.63
N ALA A 37 2.43 3.42 -15.52
CA ALA A 37 1.97 3.46 -16.92
C ALA A 37 0.43 3.36 -17.00
N SER A 38 -0.18 2.46 -16.23
CA SER A 38 -1.63 2.31 -16.13
C SER A 38 -2.32 3.58 -15.62
N TYR A 39 -1.72 4.26 -14.62
CA TYR A 39 -2.26 5.50 -14.07
C TYR A 39 -2.09 6.70 -14.99
N LYS A 40 -1.09 6.69 -15.86
CA LYS A 40 -0.86 7.73 -16.87
C LYS A 40 -1.77 7.56 -18.09
N ASP A 41 -2.22 6.36 -18.39
CA ASP A 41 -3.12 6.04 -19.49
C ASP A 41 -4.54 6.55 -19.20
N ALA A 42 -5.00 7.55 -19.93
CA ALA A 42 -6.31 8.16 -19.72
C ALA A 42 -7.49 7.18 -19.85
N THR A 43 -7.32 6.05 -20.52
CA THR A 43 -8.36 5.01 -20.69
C THR A 43 -8.46 4.07 -19.49
N LYS A 44 -7.42 3.99 -18.66
CA LYS A 44 -7.30 3.07 -17.52
C LYS A 44 -7.20 3.79 -16.17
N SER A 45 -6.78 5.06 -16.19
CA SER A 45 -6.45 5.82 -15.00
C SER A 45 -7.63 5.98 -14.02
N PRO A 46 -7.43 5.70 -12.72
CA PRO A 46 -8.43 6.02 -11.71
C PRO A 46 -8.44 7.51 -11.32
N LEU A 47 -7.48 8.29 -11.78
CA LEU A 47 -7.33 9.69 -11.41
C LEU A 47 -8.51 10.53 -11.91
N LYS A 48 -8.82 11.62 -11.20
CA LYS A 48 -9.70 12.66 -11.73
C LYS A 48 -9.04 13.32 -12.93
N LYS A 49 -9.83 13.77 -13.92
CA LYS A 49 -9.30 14.40 -15.15
C LYS A 49 -8.29 15.52 -14.88
N LYS A 50 -8.53 16.32 -13.84
CA LYS A 50 -7.62 17.41 -13.44
C LYS A 50 -6.29 16.87 -12.90
N ASP A 51 -6.33 15.83 -12.06
CA ASP A 51 -5.16 15.25 -11.44
C ASP A 51 -4.32 14.47 -12.48
N LEU A 52 -4.98 13.85 -13.48
CA LEU A 52 -4.32 13.16 -14.58
C LEU A 52 -3.48 14.09 -15.46
N LYS A 53 -3.94 15.33 -15.70
CA LYS A 53 -3.20 16.33 -16.50
C LYS A 53 -1.84 16.68 -15.87
N GLU A 54 -1.79 16.67 -14.54
CA GLU A 54 -0.61 17.04 -13.76
C GLU A 54 0.18 15.82 -13.26
N PHE A 55 -0.29 14.63 -13.60
CA PHE A 55 0.29 13.38 -13.08
C PHE A 55 1.70 13.15 -13.58
N LYS A 56 2.65 13.09 -12.66
CA LYS A 56 4.08 12.81 -12.92
C LYS A 56 4.49 11.40 -12.54
N GLY A 57 3.69 10.72 -11.73
CA GLY A 57 3.93 9.37 -11.21
C GLY A 57 3.37 9.18 -9.81
N LEU A 58 3.31 7.95 -9.38
CA LEU A 58 2.96 7.54 -8.03
C LEU A 58 4.22 7.58 -7.15
N ASP A 59 4.05 8.00 -5.90
CA ASP A 59 5.10 7.95 -4.89
C ASP A 59 5.19 6.54 -4.27
N PHE A 60 6.40 6.02 -4.14
CA PHE A 60 6.68 4.75 -3.49
C PHE A 60 7.73 4.91 -2.40
N PHE A 61 7.61 4.10 -1.35
CA PHE A 61 8.71 3.90 -0.43
C PHE A 61 9.94 3.32 -1.15
N PRO A 62 11.15 3.53 -0.64
CA PRO A 62 12.34 2.85 -1.14
C PRO A 62 12.16 1.33 -1.14
N ILE A 63 12.60 0.66 -2.21
CA ILE A 63 12.58 -0.81 -2.26
C ILE A 63 13.42 -1.39 -1.13
N ASN A 64 12.83 -2.32 -0.40
CA ASN A 64 13.48 -2.95 0.74
C ASN A 64 13.11 -4.43 0.82
N SER A 65 14.11 -5.30 0.69
CA SER A 65 13.93 -6.76 0.74
C SER A 65 13.45 -7.28 2.09
N SER A 66 13.67 -6.53 3.19
CA SER A 66 13.15 -6.91 4.51
C SER A 66 11.61 -6.87 4.61
N PHE A 67 10.95 -6.34 3.58
CA PHE A 67 9.49 -6.36 3.40
C PHE A 67 9.03 -7.40 2.36
N ILE A 68 9.89 -8.35 2.01
CA ILE A 68 9.52 -9.56 1.28
C ILE A 68 9.60 -10.70 2.29
N VAL A 69 8.47 -11.28 2.63
CA VAL A 69 8.37 -12.28 3.69
C VAL A 69 7.65 -13.54 3.20
N THR A 70 8.04 -14.69 3.74
CA THR A 70 7.32 -15.94 3.54
C THR A 70 6.28 -16.08 4.64
N ALA A 71 5.02 -16.24 4.25
CA ALA A 71 3.89 -16.43 5.15
C ALA A 71 3.39 -17.87 5.07
N GLN A 72 3.12 -18.49 6.23
CA GLN A 72 2.43 -19.76 6.30
C GLN A 72 0.93 -19.53 6.12
N LEU A 73 0.34 -20.13 5.10
CA LEU A 73 -1.10 -20.10 4.85
C LEU A 73 -1.82 -21.20 5.65
N LYS A 74 -2.79 -20.79 6.45
CA LYS A 74 -3.77 -21.70 7.07
C LYS A 74 -5.11 -21.49 6.38
N LYS A 75 -5.49 -22.40 5.48
CA LYS A 75 -6.80 -22.33 4.76
C LYS A 75 -7.99 -22.42 5.71
N THR A 76 -9.05 -21.67 5.38
CA THR A 76 -10.33 -21.65 6.10
C THR A 76 -11.45 -22.22 5.21
N ALA A 77 -11.33 -23.50 4.84
CA ALA A 77 -12.19 -24.16 3.85
C ALA A 77 -13.70 -23.96 4.09
N ASN A 78 -14.12 -23.97 5.36
CA ASN A 78 -15.52 -23.88 5.77
C ASN A 78 -15.94 -22.44 6.17
N ALA A 79 -15.15 -21.42 5.86
CA ALA A 79 -15.55 -20.04 6.16
C ALA A 79 -16.82 -19.67 5.38
N PRO A 80 -17.78 -18.99 6.00
CA PRO A 80 -18.99 -18.56 5.30
C PRO A 80 -18.67 -17.44 4.32
N THR A 81 -19.47 -17.33 3.27
CA THR A 81 -19.53 -16.14 2.42
C THR A 81 -20.16 -14.99 3.17
N PHE A 82 -19.66 -13.78 2.99
CA PHE A 82 -20.16 -12.57 3.64
C PHE A 82 -20.12 -11.38 2.69
N GLU A 83 -20.94 -10.37 2.98
CA GLU A 83 -20.92 -9.07 2.30
C GLU A 83 -19.76 -8.22 2.83
N MET A 84 -18.79 -7.90 1.97
CA MET A 84 -17.69 -7.02 2.35
C MET A 84 -18.12 -5.55 2.22
N ALA A 85 -18.02 -4.80 3.30
CA ALA A 85 -18.29 -3.37 3.28
C ALA A 85 -17.34 -2.64 2.31
N THR A 86 -17.86 -1.61 1.61
CA THR A 86 -17.10 -0.77 0.70
C THR A 86 -17.25 0.70 1.06
N THR A 87 -16.55 1.57 0.32
CA THR A 87 -16.68 3.03 0.45
C THR A 87 -18.00 3.58 -0.11
N THR A 88 -18.89 2.71 -0.61
CA THR A 88 -20.24 3.03 -1.10
C THR A 88 -21.23 2.01 -0.55
N ASP A 89 -22.48 2.02 -1.04
CA ASP A 89 -23.51 1.04 -0.64
C ASP A 89 -23.32 -0.34 -1.28
N ARG A 90 -22.36 -0.50 -2.22
CA ARG A 90 -22.04 -1.79 -2.84
C ARG A 90 -21.45 -2.75 -1.81
N LYS A 91 -21.94 -3.98 -1.78
CA LYS A 91 -21.53 -5.04 -0.85
C LYS A 91 -21.19 -6.32 -1.62
N PRO A 92 -20.00 -6.41 -2.20
CA PRO A 92 -19.56 -7.60 -2.94
C PRO A 92 -19.42 -8.78 -1.99
N LEU A 93 -19.66 -9.99 -2.51
CA LEU A 93 -19.53 -11.21 -1.77
C LEU A 93 -18.09 -11.69 -1.72
N TYR A 94 -17.60 -11.94 -0.52
CA TYR A 94 -16.27 -12.48 -0.24
C TYR A 94 -16.33 -13.68 0.69
N LYS A 95 -15.27 -14.48 0.63
CA LYS A 95 -14.99 -15.56 1.57
C LYS A 95 -13.60 -15.37 2.14
N GLU A 96 -13.41 -15.67 3.43
CA GLU A 96 -12.07 -15.82 3.98
C GLU A 96 -11.44 -17.08 3.41
N PHE A 97 -10.44 -16.92 2.55
CA PHE A 97 -9.73 -18.03 1.94
C PHE A 97 -8.76 -18.68 2.95
N GLY A 98 -8.14 -17.85 3.80
CA GLY A 98 -7.23 -18.33 4.81
C GLY A 98 -6.63 -17.23 5.66
N ILE A 99 -5.72 -17.62 6.52
CA ILE A 99 -4.97 -16.78 7.43
C ILE A 99 -3.48 -16.95 7.13
N LEU A 100 -2.80 -15.85 6.84
CA LEU A 100 -1.37 -15.76 6.58
C LEU A 100 -0.65 -15.42 7.90
N ASN A 101 0.27 -16.28 8.34
CA ASN A 101 1.09 -16.06 9.52
C ASN A 101 2.55 -15.86 9.10
N PHE A 102 3.17 -14.79 9.54
CA PHE A 102 4.54 -14.43 9.16
C PHE A 102 5.23 -13.59 10.23
N ASN A 103 6.54 -13.42 10.08
CA ASN A 103 7.31 -12.48 10.88
C ASN A 103 7.67 -11.25 10.03
N LEU A 104 7.44 -10.06 10.58
CA LEU A 104 7.81 -8.81 9.92
C LEU A 104 8.47 -7.88 10.94
N LYS A 105 9.71 -7.45 10.67
CA LYS A 105 10.49 -6.59 11.59
C LYS A 105 10.56 -7.14 13.01
N GLY A 106 10.72 -8.47 13.15
CA GLY A 106 10.82 -9.15 14.45
C GLY A 106 9.49 -9.37 15.18
N LYS A 107 8.37 -8.89 14.65
CA LYS A 107 7.03 -9.11 15.21
C LYS A 107 6.32 -10.26 14.48
N LYS A 108 5.58 -11.07 15.25
CA LYS A 108 4.62 -12.03 14.68
C LYS A 108 3.41 -11.26 14.15
N CYS A 109 3.12 -11.45 12.88
CA CYS A 109 2.05 -10.78 12.14
C CYS A 109 1.07 -11.79 11.56
N GLN A 110 -0.16 -11.35 11.37
CA GLN A 110 -1.23 -12.13 10.78
C GLN A 110 -2.07 -11.27 9.85
N LEU A 111 -2.43 -11.79 8.68
CA LEU A 111 -3.40 -11.19 7.76
C LEU A 111 -4.40 -12.24 7.29
N THR A 112 -5.66 -11.87 7.21
CA THR A 112 -6.68 -12.68 6.53
C THR A 112 -6.61 -12.37 5.04
N ILE A 113 -6.59 -13.42 4.23
CA ILE A 113 -6.66 -13.35 2.77
C ILE A 113 -8.07 -13.73 2.31
N TYR A 114 -8.59 -13.01 1.34
CA TYR A 114 -9.98 -13.10 0.87
C TYR A 114 -10.06 -13.52 -0.58
N GLN A 115 -11.14 -14.21 -0.94
CA GLN A 115 -11.49 -14.53 -2.32
C GLN A 115 -12.87 -13.94 -2.63
N SER A 116 -12.97 -13.19 -3.73
CA SER A 116 -14.25 -12.72 -4.25
C SER A 116 -15.09 -13.89 -4.73
N GLN A 117 -16.36 -13.92 -4.33
CA GLN A 117 -17.30 -14.95 -4.76
C GLN A 117 -18.09 -14.51 -6.01
N ASP A 118 -18.09 -13.21 -6.33
CA ASP A 118 -18.75 -12.66 -7.50
C ASP A 118 -18.00 -12.97 -8.81
N ASN A 119 -16.70 -13.29 -8.73
CA ASN A 119 -15.82 -13.44 -9.90
C ASN A 119 -15.28 -14.87 -10.10
N LEU A 120 -15.82 -15.88 -9.41
CA LEU A 120 -15.31 -17.26 -9.47
C LEU A 120 -15.47 -17.91 -10.86
N THR A 121 -16.43 -17.45 -11.64
CA THR A 121 -16.68 -17.94 -13.02
C THR A 121 -15.85 -17.24 -14.09
N ASP A 122 -15.18 -16.14 -13.74
CA ASP A 122 -14.28 -15.41 -14.63
C ASP A 122 -12.88 -16.04 -14.56
N GLU A 123 -12.44 -16.67 -15.68
CA GLU A 123 -11.12 -17.31 -15.79
C GLU A 123 -9.96 -16.39 -15.39
N LYS A 124 -10.12 -15.08 -15.55
CA LYS A 124 -9.12 -14.09 -15.19
C LYS A 124 -9.00 -13.87 -13.67
N PHE A 125 -10.09 -14.07 -12.93
CA PHE A 125 -10.16 -13.70 -11.52
C PHE A 125 -10.43 -14.88 -10.57
N LYS A 126 -10.73 -16.08 -11.09
CA LYS A 126 -11.07 -17.25 -10.26
C LYS A 126 -9.99 -17.62 -9.23
N ASP A 127 -8.73 -17.43 -9.60
CA ASP A 127 -7.57 -17.75 -8.75
C ASP A 127 -7.03 -16.54 -7.98
N TYR A 128 -7.73 -15.40 -8.09
CA TYR A 128 -7.29 -14.15 -7.51
C TYR A 128 -7.63 -14.06 -6.01
N LEU A 129 -6.64 -13.74 -5.21
CA LEU A 129 -6.76 -13.57 -3.77
C LEU A 129 -6.38 -12.15 -3.36
N PHE A 130 -7.13 -11.59 -2.43
CA PHE A 130 -7.10 -10.20 -2.02
C PHE A 130 -6.68 -10.05 -0.56
N ILE A 131 -5.68 -9.19 -0.31
CA ILE A 131 -5.13 -8.90 1.01
C ILE A 131 -5.20 -7.40 1.27
N PRO A 132 -6.33 -6.87 1.79
CA PRO A 132 -6.38 -5.50 2.29
C PRO A 132 -5.73 -5.43 3.67
N PHE A 133 -4.94 -4.40 3.96
CA PHE A 133 -4.34 -4.20 5.27
C PHE A 133 -4.12 -2.72 5.60
N THR A 134 -4.14 -2.42 6.89
CA THR A 134 -3.62 -1.18 7.47
C THR A 134 -2.36 -1.48 8.28
N ASP A 135 -1.54 -0.47 8.51
CA ASP A 135 -0.34 -0.55 9.32
C ASP A 135 -0.06 0.80 10.00
N ASN A 136 1.01 0.91 10.78
CA ASN A 136 1.32 2.13 11.52
C ASN A 136 1.72 3.33 10.64
N THR A 137 1.87 3.16 9.30
CA THR A 137 2.03 4.28 8.36
C THR A 137 0.70 4.80 7.82
N SER A 138 -0.41 4.07 8.03
CA SER A 138 -1.73 4.39 7.47
C SER A 138 -2.28 5.69 8.06
N GLY A 139 -2.67 6.62 7.19
CA GLY A 139 -3.16 7.95 7.58
C GLY A 139 -2.07 8.99 7.72
N ASN A 140 -0.80 8.61 7.56
CA ASN A 140 0.35 9.51 7.59
C ASN A 140 1.15 9.37 6.28
N GLU A 141 2.06 8.38 6.19
CA GLU A 141 2.91 8.16 5.01
C GLU A 141 2.23 7.31 3.94
N SER A 142 1.22 6.52 4.30
CA SER A 142 0.38 5.74 3.39
C SER A 142 -1.10 6.09 3.54
N TYR A 143 -1.94 5.61 2.62
CA TYR A 143 -3.36 5.93 2.60
C TYR A 143 -4.08 5.43 3.86
N GLY A 144 -4.89 6.30 4.49
CA GLY A 144 -5.57 6.02 5.77
C GLY A 144 -6.58 4.86 5.71
N GLY A 145 -7.18 4.59 4.56
CA GLY A 145 -8.09 3.45 4.35
C GLY A 145 -7.37 2.11 4.19
N GLY A 146 -6.04 2.10 4.23
CA GLY A 146 -5.22 0.93 4.02
C GLY A 146 -4.76 0.76 2.57
N ARG A 147 -3.91 -0.23 2.37
CA ARG A 147 -3.35 -0.65 1.08
C ARG A 147 -3.78 -2.06 0.76
N TYR A 148 -3.64 -2.42 -0.50
CA TYR A 148 -4.00 -3.73 -1.02
C TYR A 148 -2.76 -4.45 -1.54
N MET A 149 -2.78 -5.76 -1.43
CA MET A 149 -1.85 -6.68 -2.06
C MET A 149 -2.67 -7.81 -2.68
N ASP A 150 -2.23 -8.27 -3.84
CA ASP A 150 -2.83 -9.37 -4.55
C ASP A 150 -1.84 -10.51 -4.63
N VAL A 151 -2.38 -11.73 -4.52
CA VAL A 151 -1.67 -12.97 -4.78
C VAL A 151 -2.63 -13.92 -5.51
N MET A 152 -2.07 -14.94 -6.16
CA MET A 152 -2.85 -15.97 -6.84
C MET A 152 -2.88 -17.25 -6.00
N ILE A 153 -3.90 -18.08 -6.17
CA ILE A 153 -3.93 -19.42 -5.55
C ILE A 153 -2.69 -20.23 -5.96
N THR A 154 -2.21 -20.02 -7.20
CA THR A 154 -1.02 -20.66 -7.75
C THR A 154 0.30 -20.19 -7.16
N ASP A 155 0.30 -19.10 -6.37
CA ASP A 155 1.51 -18.62 -5.66
C ASP A 155 1.78 -19.42 -4.37
N GLU A 156 0.86 -20.32 -3.98
CA GLU A 156 1.06 -21.21 -2.85
C GLU A 156 2.09 -22.29 -3.19
N ASN A 157 3.15 -22.33 -2.43
CA ASN A 157 4.17 -23.36 -2.51
C ASN A 157 3.65 -24.71 -1.99
N THR A 158 4.34 -25.81 -2.33
CA THR A 158 3.98 -27.19 -1.92
C THR A 158 4.00 -27.39 -0.41
N ASP A 159 4.72 -26.54 0.34
CA ASP A 159 4.78 -26.56 1.82
C ASP A 159 3.69 -25.69 2.48
N GLY A 160 2.74 -25.15 1.68
CA GLY A 160 1.66 -24.30 2.15
C GLY A 160 2.08 -22.87 2.48
N THR A 161 3.24 -22.41 1.98
CA THR A 161 3.69 -21.03 2.16
C THR A 161 3.36 -20.16 0.93
N ILE A 162 3.24 -18.85 1.16
CA ILE A 162 3.11 -17.81 0.12
C ILE A 162 4.13 -16.71 0.39
N VAL A 163 4.75 -16.20 -0.66
CA VAL A 163 5.65 -15.04 -0.57
C VAL A 163 4.82 -13.75 -0.66
N LEU A 164 4.91 -12.92 0.37
CA LEU A 164 4.29 -11.60 0.41
C LEU A 164 5.35 -10.53 0.12
N ASN A 165 5.20 -9.81 -0.99
CA ASN A 165 6.08 -8.70 -1.34
C ASN A 165 5.36 -7.37 -1.09
N PHE A 166 5.56 -6.77 0.09
CA PHE A 166 4.95 -5.48 0.43
C PHE A 166 5.45 -4.33 -0.44
N ASN A 167 6.55 -4.47 -1.18
CA ASN A 167 6.98 -3.47 -2.17
C ASN A 167 6.01 -3.36 -3.36
N ASN A 168 5.14 -4.34 -3.56
CA ASN A 168 4.12 -4.40 -4.61
C ASN A 168 2.72 -4.01 -4.11
N THR A 169 2.60 -3.39 -2.94
CA THR A 169 1.31 -2.90 -2.45
C THR A 169 0.86 -1.65 -3.20
N TYR A 170 -0.47 -1.49 -3.31
CA TYR A 170 -1.09 -0.37 -4.01
C TYR A 170 -2.26 0.21 -3.22
N ASN A 171 -2.66 1.44 -3.55
CA ASN A 171 -3.82 2.08 -2.95
C ASN A 171 -5.10 1.70 -3.68
N PRO A 172 -6.24 1.57 -2.96
CA PRO A 172 -7.55 1.44 -3.60
C PRO A 172 -7.84 2.66 -4.50
N TYR A 173 -8.59 2.46 -5.57
CA TYR A 173 -8.92 3.54 -6.51
C TYR A 173 -9.66 4.71 -5.88
N CYS A 174 -10.42 4.46 -4.80
CA CYS A 174 -11.11 5.52 -4.06
C CYS A 174 -10.14 6.50 -3.36
N ALA A 175 -8.89 6.11 -3.13
CA ALA A 175 -7.84 7.02 -2.64
C ALA A 175 -7.54 8.16 -3.64
N TYR A 176 -7.85 7.95 -4.92
CA TYR A 176 -7.62 8.91 -6.01
C TYR A 176 -8.90 9.60 -6.49
N ASN A 177 -10.04 8.89 -6.39
CA ASN A 177 -11.30 9.38 -6.91
C ASN A 177 -12.45 8.68 -6.19
N GLU A 178 -13.24 9.45 -5.48
CA GLU A 178 -14.37 9.00 -4.65
C GLU A 178 -15.49 8.29 -5.43
N LYS A 179 -15.50 8.38 -6.76
CA LYS A 179 -16.47 7.63 -7.58
C LYS A 179 -16.31 6.11 -7.51
N TYR A 180 -15.12 5.62 -7.07
CA TYR A 180 -14.86 4.19 -7.00
C TYR A 180 -15.33 3.59 -5.70
N SER A 181 -15.99 2.44 -5.80
CA SER A 181 -16.41 1.62 -4.69
C SER A 181 -15.32 0.61 -4.34
N CYS A 182 -14.63 0.83 -3.23
CA CYS A 182 -13.50 -0.01 -2.82
C CYS A 182 -13.81 -0.74 -1.51
N PRO A 183 -13.44 -2.02 -1.37
CA PRO A 183 -13.54 -2.76 -0.13
C PRO A 183 -12.87 -2.01 1.05
N LEU A 184 -13.54 -1.95 2.19
CA LEU A 184 -12.93 -1.41 3.40
C LEU A 184 -12.01 -2.46 4.01
N THR A 185 -10.84 -2.04 4.46
CA THR A 185 -9.93 -2.94 5.17
C THR A 185 -10.52 -3.40 6.49
N PRO A 186 -10.75 -4.73 6.69
CA PRO A 186 -11.24 -5.23 7.95
C PRO A 186 -10.27 -4.93 9.10
N ARG A 187 -10.78 -4.54 10.27
CA ARG A 187 -9.95 -4.17 11.44
C ARG A 187 -8.94 -5.24 11.84
N LYS A 188 -9.28 -6.53 11.67
CA LYS A 188 -8.37 -7.64 11.96
C LYS A 188 -7.13 -7.71 11.05
N ASN A 189 -7.16 -7.02 9.92
CA ASN A 189 -6.04 -6.90 8.99
C ASN A 189 -5.18 -5.65 9.28
N HIS A 190 -4.99 -5.32 10.54
CA HIS A 190 -4.06 -4.29 10.97
C HIS A 190 -2.72 -4.92 11.41
N LEU A 191 -1.63 -4.36 10.89
CA LEU A 191 -0.26 -4.73 11.26
C LEU A 191 0.30 -3.68 12.24
N ASP A 192 0.62 -4.07 13.46
CA ASP A 192 1.27 -3.19 14.46
C ASP A 192 2.77 -3.02 14.17
N VAL A 193 3.07 -2.65 12.93
CA VAL A 193 4.43 -2.31 12.44
C VAL A 193 4.30 -1.20 11.39
N GLU A 194 5.38 -0.44 11.16
CA GLU A 194 5.45 0.47 10.02
C GLU A 194 5.89 -0.30 8.78
N VAL A 195 5.00 -0.46 7.80
CA VAL A 195 5.31 -1.08 6.51
C VAL A 195 5.76 -0.01 5.52
N LYS A 196 7.02 0.44 5.65
CA LYS A 196 7.62 1.43 4.74
C LYS A 196 8.11 0.76 3.44
N ALA A 197 7.16 0.18 2.71
CA ALA A 197 7.35 -0.48 1.43
C ALA A 197 6.10 -0.29 0.55
N GLY A 198 6.24 -0.38 -0.76
CA GLY A 198 5.16 -0.20 -1.72
C GLY A 198 4.73 1.25 -1.89
N ILE A 199 3.46 1.45 -2.17
CA ILE A 199 2.92 2.77 -2.49
C ILE A 199 2.75 3.66 -1.25
N MET A 200 3.01 4.97 -1.41
CA MET A 200 2.75 6.00 -0.42
C MET A 200 1.35 6.63 -0.60
N VAL A 201 0.97 7.50 0.32
CA VAL A 201 -0.24 8.29 0.17
C VAL A 201 -0.17 9.13 -1.11
N PHE A 202 -1.27 9.21 -1.84
CA PHE A 202 -1.38 10.11 -2.99
C PHE A 202 -1.43 11.56 -2.51
N ALA A 203 -0.28 12.21 -2.52
CA ALA A 203 -0.21 13.64 -2.29
C ALA A 203 -0.55 14.36 -3.62
N LYS A 204 -1.59 15.20 -3.60
CA LYS A 204 -1.75 16.19 -4.68
C LYS A 204 -0.52 17.08 -4.60
N HIS A 205 0.27 17.10 -5.67
CA HIS A 205 1.39 18.03 -5.75
C HIS A 205 0.81 19.45 -5.83
N SER A 206 0.62 20.10 -4.67
CA SER A 206 0.40 21.52 -4.59
C SER A 206 1.73 22.19 -4.94
N PHE A 207 1.79 22.86 -6.07
CA PHE A 207 2.88 23.75 -6.46
C PHE A 207 2.65 25.11 -5.83
#